data_6746d80e42c0e67b652ad3bf6d091094
#
_entry.id   6746d80e42c0e67b652ad3bf6d091094
#
_cell.length_a   1.000
_cell.length_b   1.000
_cell.length_c   1.000
_cell.angle_alpha   90.00
_cell.angle_beta   90.00
_cell.angle_gamma   90.00
#
_symmetry.space_group_name_H-M   'P 1'
#
loop_
_entity.id
_entity.type
_entity.pdbx_description
1 polymer ?
#
loop_
_entity_poly.entity_id
_entity_poly.type
_entity_poly.pdbx_seq_one_letter_code
_entity_poly.pdbx_strand_id
1 'polypeptide(L)'
;MSVKGRIVTDMIRFFTAQKMLGPKIQDGTLRKNLVEAPWHCPEEYINLPIHMRQFEMELLTPKEEDCGEVILQLHGGGYIAKIRNAYRDFAVRYSRIKGYRVLSVDYRVAPEHPYPAAFQDALEAYRWLLYSGFTGDRIILAGDSAGGGLVLALAMYLRDQGMPLPQKLIMMSPWTDLTASGPSYQENYEKDPLFGNTRESMIYSGEYLGGHSPKEPYISPLFGDFSKLPPMLFQVGGIEMLLSDSISAE
;
A
#
# COMPACT_ATOMS: atom_id res chain seq x y z
N MET A 1 -24.64 -8.89 -9.48
CA MET A 1 -23.39 -9.67 -9.25
C MET A 1 -23.52 -11.03 -9.92
N SER A 2 -22.52 -11.50 -10.67
CA SER A 2 -22.53 -12.83 -11.30
C SER A 2 -22.44 -13.95 -10.25
N VAL A 3 -22.82 -15.19 -10.63
CA VAL A 3 -22.71 -16.36 -9.74
C VAL A 3 -21.26 -16.56 -9.28
N LYS A 4 -20.28 -16.43 -10.19
CA LYS A 4 -18.87 -16.48 -9.85
C LYS A 4 -18.47 -15.38 -8.86
N GLY A 5 -18.97 -14.16 -9.03
CA GLY A 5 -18.73 -13.05 -8.13
C GLY A 5 -19.26 -13.31 -6.72
N ARG A 6 -20.45 -13.91 -6.58
CA ARG A 6 -20.98 -14.31 -5.26
C ARG A 6 -20.11 -15.34 -4.56
N ILE A 7 -19.72 -16.40 -5.27
CA ILE A 7 -18.86 -17.46 -4.73
C ILE A 7 -17.53 -16.85 -4.22
N VAL A 8 -16.90 -16.00 -5.02
CA VAL A 8 -15.64 -15.33 -4.63
C VAL A 8 -15.85 -14.43 -3.42
N THR A 9 -16.93 -13.64 -3.39
CA THR A 9 -17.28 -12.79 -2.24
C THR A 9 -17.48 -13.60 -0.96
N ASP A 10 -18.22 -14.72 -1.03
CA ASP A 10 -18.47 -15.57 0.14
C ASP A 10 -17.19 -16.26 0.62
N MET A 11 -16.31 -16.68 -0.31
CA MET A 11 -14.99 -17.20 0.03
C MET A 11 -14.12 -16.14 0.73
N ILE A 12 -14.08 -14.93 0.20
CA ILE A 12 -13.32 -13.82 0.83
C ILE A 12 -13.85 -13.61 2.25
N ARG A 13 -15.15 -13.42 2.43
CA ARG A 13 -15.77 -13.25 3.75
C ARG A 13 -15.42 -14.38 4.74
N PHE A 14 -15.42 -15.60 4.27
CA PHE A 14 -15.07 -16.75 5.11
C PHE A 14 -13.61 -16.71 5.56
N PHE A 15 -12.68 -16.47 4.63
CA PHE A 15 -11.24 -16.46 4.96
C PHE A 15 -10.79 -15.21 5.72
N THR A 16 -11.47 -14.09 5.53
CA THR A 16 -11.15 -12.83 6.23
C THR A 16 -11.92 -12.67 7.55
N ALA A 17 -12.85 -13.60 7.86
CA ALA A 17 -13.60 -13.54 9.12
C ALA A 17 -12.68 -13.42 10.33
N GLN A 18 -13.02 -12.54 11.25
CA GLN A 18 -12.24 -12.25 12.46
C GLN A 18 -11.83 -13.51 13.23
N LYS A 19 -12.76 -14.48 13.35
CA LYS A 19 -12.48 -15.77 14.01
C LYS A 19 -11.34 -16.55 13.35
N MET A 20 -11.09 -16.31 12.07
CA MET A 20 -10.05 -16.99 11.31
C MET A 20 -8.73 -16.21 11.28
N LEU A 21 -8.79 -14.90 11.10
CA LEU A 21 -7.62 -14.05 10.96
C LEU A 21 -7.15 -13.42 12.27
N GLY A 22 -8.07 -13.00 13.13
CA GLY A 22 -7.73 -12.28 14.35
C GLY A 22 -6.65 -12.95 15.21
N PRO A 23 -6.82 -14.21 15.63
CA PRO A 23 -5.81 -14.91 16.41
C PRO A 23 -4.46 -15.03 15.68
N LYS A 24 -4.49 -15.27 14.36
CA LYS A 24 -3.30 -15.44 13.53
C LYS A 24 -2.51 -14.14 13.32
N ILE A 25 -3.19 -13.00 13.38
CA ILE A 25 -2.54 -11.70 13.35
C ILE A 25 -1.87 -11.46 14.70
N GLN A 26 -2.60 -11.64 15.80
CA GLN A 26 -2.10 -11.40 17.15
C GLN A 26 -0.87 -12.24 17.51
N ASP A 27 -0.83 -13.51 17.11
CA ASP A 27 0.28 -14.42 17.38
C ASP A 27 1.38 -14.42 16.29
N GLY A 28 1.21 -13.61 15.24
CA GLY A 28 2.13 -13.49 14.11
C GLY A 28 2.18 -14.72 13.18
N THR A 29 1.32 -15.72 13.38
CA THR A 29 1.30 -16.94 12.54
C THR A 29 0.76 -16.68 11.15
N LEU A 30 -0.06 -15.64 10.96
CA LEU A 30 -0.51 -15.24 9.62
C LEU A 30 0.66 -15.01 8.67
N ARG A 31 1.71 -14.35 9.12
CA ARG A 31 2.90 -14.05 8.31
C ARG A 31 3.81 -15.27 8.13
N LYS A 32 3.97 -16.08 9.17
CA LYS A 32 4.82 -17.27 9.15
C LYS A 32 4.30 -18.37 8.22
N ASN A 33 2.98 -18.47 8.07
CA ASN A 33 2.32 -19.54 7.29
C ASN A 33 2.02 -19.14 5.85
N LEU A 34 2.29 -17.88 5.45
CA LEU A 34 2.12 -17.41 4.07
C LEU A 34 3.37 -17.74 3.24
N VAL A 35 3.65 -19.02 3.05
CA VAL A 35 4.68 -19.46 2.11
C VAL A 35 4.08 -19.45 0.72
N GLU A 36 4.52 -18.51 -0.11
CA GLU A 36 4.17 -18.47 -1.52
C GLU A 36 5.16 -19.29 -2.34
N ALA A 37 4.69 -19.86 -3.46
CA ALA A 37 5.58 -20.45 -4.42
C ALA A 37 6.58 -19.41 -4.96
N PRO A 38 7.79 -19.79 -5.40
CA PRO A 38 8.71 -18.85 -6.04
C PRO A 38 8.03 -18.13 -7.20
N TRP A 39 8.15 -16.79 -7.22
CA TRP A 39 7.67 -16.02 -8.34
C TRP A 39 8.62 -16.14 -9.54
N HIS A 40 8.08 -16.31 -10.72
CA HIS A 40 8.85 -16.38 -11.94
C HIS A 40 8.72 -15.06 -12.71
N CYS A 41 9.81 -14.31 -12.82
CA CYS A 41 9.86 -13.10 -13.63
C CYS A 41 9.63 -13.46 -15.10
N PRO A 42 8.68 -12.82 -15.79
CA PRO A 42 8.48 -13.04 -17.22
C PRO A 42 9.76 -12.69 -18.01
N GLU A 43 10.00 -13.41 -19.12
CA GLU A 43 11.25 -13.30 -19.88
C GLU A 43 11.52 -11.91 -20.45
N GLU A 44 10.47 -11.13 -20.70
CA GLU A 44 10.56 -9.76 -21.21
C GLU A 44 11.04 -8.72 -20.17
N TYR A 45 11.25 -9.15 -18.91
CA TYR A 45 11.70 -8.28 -17.82
C TYR A 45 13.00 -8.75 -17.19
N ILE A 46 13.65 -7.82 -16.49
CA ILE A 46 14.71 -8.10 -15.51
C ILE A 46 14.15 -7.65 -14.16
N ASN A 47 14.18 -8.54 -13.16
CA ASN A 47 13.84 -8.21 -11.79
C ASN A 47 15.12 -8.25 -10.95
N LEU A 48 15.55 -7.07 -10.49
CA LEU A 48 16.77 -6.89 -9.72
C LEU A 48 16.43 -6.75 -8.23
N PRO A 49 16.82 -7.68 -7.37
CA PRO A 49 16.70 -7.49 -5.93
C PRO A 49 17.71 -6.42 -5.45
N ILE A 50 17.26 -5.57 -4.54
CA ILE A 50 18.04 -4.48 -3.95
C ILE A 50 17.97 -4.61 -2.44
N HIS A 51 19.11 -4.91 -1.82
CA HIS A 51 19.23 -5.10 -0.38
C HIS A 51 19.56 -3.76 0.29
N MET A 52 18.59 -3.20 0.99
CA MET A 52 18.80 -2.06 1.84
C MET A 52 19.25 -2.53 3.24
N ARG A 53 19.72 -1.61 4.08
CA ARG A 53 20.23 -1.99 5.41
C ARG A 53 19.19 -2.71 6.28
N GLN A 54 17.91 -2.38 6.15
CA GLN A 54 16.85 -2.84 7.05
C GLN A 54 15.63 -3.44 6.33
N PHE A 55 15.55 -3.32 5.02
CA PHE A 55 14.44 -3.81 4.20
C PHE A 55 14.92 -4.15 2.79
N GLU A 56 14.03 -4.75 2.01
CA GLU A 56 14.31 -5.23 0.67
C GLU A 56 13.48 -4.46 -0.35
N MET A 57 14.01 -4.33 -1.56
CA MET A 57 13.30 -3.79 -2.71
C MET A 57 13.56 -4.66 -3.94
N GLU A 58 12.68 -4.57 -4.91
CA GLU A 58 12.84 -5.22 -6.21
C GLU A 58 12.59 -4.21 -7.32
N LEU A 59 13.54 -4.05 -8.24
CA LEU A 59 13.39 -3.20 -9.42
C LEU A 59 13.09 -4.06 -10.64
N LEU A 60 11.84 -4.02 -11.09
CA LEU A 60 11.42 -4.60 -12.37
C LEU A 60 11.71 -3.61 -13.49
N THR A 61 12.47 -4.05 -14.49
CA THR A 61 12.84 -3.24 -15.67
C THR A 61 12.45 -3.98 -16.93
N PRO A 62 11.68 -3.39 -17.85
CA PRO A 62 11.45 -3.98 -19.16
C PRO A 62 12.75 -4.03 -19.96
N LYS A 63 13.00 -5.12 -20.70
CA LYS A 63 14.18 -5.25 -21.56
C LYS A 63 14.11 -4.36 -22.81
N GLU A 64 12.88 -4.12 -23.25
CA GLU A 64 12.54 -3.27 -24.39
C GLU A 64 11.50 -2.23 -23.97
N GLU A 65 11.37 -1.16 -24.73
CA GLU A 65 10.34 -0.11 -24.53
C GLU A 65 10.38 0.59 -23.16
N ASP A 66 11.57 0.69 -22.54
CA ASP A 66 11.75 1.45 -21.29
C ASP A 66 11.48 2.94 -21.50
N CYS A 67 10.44 3.47 -20.87
CA CYS A 67 10.06 4.88 -20.99
C CYS A 67 10.91 5.84 -20.14
N GLY A 68 11.81 5.34 -19.30
CA GLY A 68 12.65 6.13 -18.42
C GLY A 68 11.90 6.73 -17.22
N GLU A 69 10.66 6.33 -16.97
CA GLU A 69 9.87 6.68 -15.80
C GLU A 69 9.78 5.47 -14.86
N VAL A 70 9.62 5.72 -13.55
CA VAL A 70 9.54 4.66 -12.54
C VAL A 70 8.31 4.81 -11.66
N ILE A 71 7.68 3.69 -11.35
CA ILE A 71 6.63 3.61 -10.34
C ILE A 71 7.26 3.08 -9.05
N LEU A 72 7.18 3.86 -7.97
CA LEU A 72 7.45 3.38 -6.62
C LEU A 72 6.17 2.75 -6.08
N GLN A 73 6.18 1.44 -5.96
CA GLN A 73 5.04 0.64 -5.50
C GLN A 73 5.15 0.36 -4.00
N LEU A 74 4.16 0.82 -3.24
CA LEU A 74 4.00 0.56 -1.80
C LEU A 74 2.79 -0.35 -1.61
N HIS A 75 3.03 -1.56 -1.09
CA HIS A 75 2.01 -2.60 -0.98
C HIS A 75 1.02 -2.35 0.16
N GLY A 76 -0.19 -2.91 0.06
CA GLY A 76 -1.16 -2.97 1.15
C GLY A 76 -0.85 -4.08 2.15
N GLY A 77 -1.80 -4.31 3.05
CA GLY A 77 -1.69 -5.35 4.08
C GLY A 77 -1.72 -4.82 5.51
N GLY A 78 -2.34 -3.66 5.73
CA GLY A 78 -2.61 -3.10 7.06
C GLY A 78 -1.36 -2.78 7.88
N TYR A 79 -0.22 -2.55 7.24
CA TYR A 79 1.11 -2.38 7.85
C TYR A 79 1.60 -3.59 8.66
N ILE A 80 0.94 -4.75 8.54
CA ILE A 80 1.29 -5.98 9.25
C ILE A 80 1.67 -7.14 8.31
N ALA A 81 1.30 -7.08 7.05
CA ALA A 81 1.66 -8.08 6.04
C ALA A 81 2.82 -7.58 5.18
N LYS A 82 3.70 -8.50 4.81
CA LYS A 82 4.80 -8.26 3.88
C LYS A 82 4.34 -8.31 2.42
N ILE A 83 5.23 -7.88 1.51
CA ILE A 83 4.98 -7.95 0.08
C ILE A 83 4.71 -9.40 -0.37
N ARG A 84 3.83 -9.56 -1.35
CA ARG A 84 3.42 -10.86 -1.91
C ARG A 84 3.61 -10.90 -3.42
N ASN A 85 3.59 -12.11 -3.99
CA ASN A 85 3.74 -12.33 -5.44
C ASN A 85 2.71 -11.53 -6.27
N ALA A 86 1.51 -11.31 -5.73
CA ALA A 86 0.51 -10.46 -6.39
C ALA A 86 1.04 -9.04 -6.71
N TYR A 87 1.93 -8.49 -5.88
CA TYR A 87 2.52 -7.18 -6.13
C TYR A 87 3.56 -7.22 -7.24
N ARG A 88 4.28 -8.34 -7.40
CA ARG A 88 5.16 -8.58 -8.56
C ARG A 88 4.35 -8.66 -9.85
N ASP A 89 3.17 -9.32 -9.81
CA ASP A 89 2.25 -9.35 -10.94
C ASP A 89 1.67 -7.96 -11.24
N PHE A 90 1.38 -7.14 -10.22
CA PHE A 90 1.02 -5.75 -10.41
C PHE A 90 2.16 -4.94 -11.03
N ALA A 91 3.40 -5.14 -10.61
CA ALA A 91 4.56 -4.48 -11.20
C ALA A 91 4.66 -4.78 -12.70
N VAL A 92 4.48 -6.03 -13.12
CA VAL A 92 4.42 -6.41 -14.55
C VAL A 92 3.27 -5.69 -15.27
N ARG A 93 2.09 -5.62 -14.65
CA ARG A 93 0.93 -4.94 -15.26
C ARG A 93 1.18 -3.44 -15.40
N TYR A 94 1.76 -2.78 -14.41
CA TYR A 94 2.14 -1.37 -14.49
C TYR A 94 3.15 -1.13 -15.61
N SER A 95 4.19 -1.97 -15.68
CA SER A 95 5.20 -1.86 -16.72
C SER A 95 4.62 -1.99 -18.14
N ARG A 96 3.68 -2.92 -18.35
CA ARG A 96 3.00 -3.14 -19.65
C ARG A 96 2.21 -1.94 -20.16
N ILE A 97 1.86 -0.98 -19.33
CA ILE A 97 1.07 0.19 -19.75
C ILE A 97 1.88 1.08 -20.70
N LYS A 98 3.16 1.32 -20.37
CA LYS A 98 4.00 2.28 -21.11
C LYS A 98 5.50 1.93 -21.05
N GLY A 99 5.87 0.77 -20.55
CA GLY A 99 7.28 0.46 -20.29
C GLY A 99 7.83 1.12 -19.03
N TYR A 100 7.03 1.29 -18.01
CA TYR A 100 7.50 1.78 -16.72
C TYR A 100 8.46 0.80 -16.06
N ARG A 101 9.53 1.31 -15.43
CA ARG A 101 10.21 0.55 -14.37
C ARG A 101 9.34 0.55 -13.13
N VAL A 102 9.43 -0.50 -12.31
CA VAL A 102 8.66 -0.55 -11.05
C VAL A 102 9.57 -0.95 -9.91
N LEU A 103 9.72 -0.07 -8.93
CA LEU A 103 10.42 -0.35 -7.68
C LEU A 103 9.38 -0.75 -6.63
N SER A 104 9.36 -2.04 -6.29
CA SER A 104 8.48 -2.60 -5.26
C SER A 104 9.23 -2.67 -3.94
N VAL A 105 8.64 -2.15 -2.86
CA VAL A 105 9.28 -2.06 -1.55
C VAL A 105 8.67 -3.06 -0.59
N ASP A 106 9.48 -4.00 -0.05
CA ASP A 106 9.09 -4.86 1.08
C ASP A 106 9.45 -4.15 2.39
N TYR A 107 8.73 -3.09 2.71
CA TYR A 107 8.97 -2.28 3.89
C TYR A 107 8.74 -3.05 5.20
N ARG A 108 9.38 -2.61 6.26
CA ARG A 108 9.23 -3.18 7.60
C ARG A 108 7.81 -2.99 8.12
N VAL A 109 7.28 -4.03 8.75
CA VAL A 109 5.88 -4.09 9.20
C VAL A 109 5.76 -4.33 10.70
N ALA A 110 4.66 -3.91 11.28
CA ALA A 110 4.29 -4.17 12.67
C ALA A 110 3.92 -5.65 12.87
N PRO A 111 3.96 -6.17 14.08
CA PRO A 111 4.32 -5.47 15.33
C PRO A 111 5.82 -5.32 15.57
N GLU A 112 6.69 -6.04 14.84
CA GLU A 112 8.13 -6.01 15.05
C GLU A 112 8.71 -4.62 14.77
N HIS A 113 8.12 -3.91 13.82
CA HIS A 113 8.55 -2.60 13.38
C HIS A 113 7.36 -1.65 13.25
N PRO A 114 6.88 -1.07 14.35
CA PRO A 114 5.79 -0.11 14.33
C PRO A 114 6.19 1.20 13.62
N TYR A 115 5.27 2.13 13.51
CA TYR A 115 5.56 3.48 13.03
C TYR A 115 6.75 4.08 13.82
N PRO A 116 7.72 4.72 13.14
CA PRO A 116 7.68 5.14 11.73
C PRO A 116 8.41 4.21 10.75
N ALA A 117 8.63 2.93 11.04
CA ALA A 117 9.51 2.08 10.25
C ALA A 117 9.11 1.99 8.77
N ALA A 118 7.85 1.66 8.46
CA ALA A 118 7.36 1.58 7.09
C ALA A 118 7.49 2.93 6.34
N PHE A 119 7.20 4.01 7.04
CA PHE A 119 7.34 5.37 6.50
C PHE A 119 8.80 5.72 6.17
N GLN A 120 9.73 5.38 7.07
CA GLN A 120 11.16 5.60 6.84
C GLN A 120 11.67 4.80 5.66
N ASP A 121 11.23 3.54 5.51
CA ASP A 121 11.63 2.68 4.40
C ASP A 121 11.09 3.21 3.07
N ALA A 122 9.85 3.67 3.01
CA ALA A 122 9.27 4.31 1.83
C ALA A 122 10.02 5.60 1.43
N LEU A 123 10.39 6.43 2.43
CA LEU A 123 11.19 7.63 2.21
C LEU A 123 12.60 7.28 1.71
N GLU A 124 13.21 6.26 2.27
CA GLU A 124 14.55 5.81 1.84
C GLU A 124 14.52 5.23 0.42
N ALA A 125 13.48 4.49 0.06
CA ALA A 125 13.27 4.02 -1.31
C ALA A 125 13.09 5.18 -2.30
N TYR A 126 12.34 6.22 -1.93
CA TYR A 126 12.21 7.42 -2.76
C TYR A 126 13.55 8.14 -2.95
N ARG A 127 14.32 8.32 -1.87
CA ARG A 127 15.67 8.89 -1.93
C ARG A 127 16.60 8.06 -2.79
N TRP A 128 16.52 6.73 -2.70
CA TRP A 128 17.29 5.83 -3.54
C TRP A 128 17.01 6.05 -5.03
N LEU A 129 15.75 6.27 -5.42
CA LEU A 129 15.41 6.62 -6.79
C LEU A 129 16.06 7.94 -7.24
N LEU A 130 16.00 8.97 -6.39
CA LEU A 130 16.66 10.26 -6.68
C LEU A 130 18.19 10.09 -6.83
N TYR A 131 18.84 9.34 -5.94
CA TYR A 131 20.27 9.04 -6.03
C TYR A 131 20.63 8.16 -7.25
N SER A 132 19.69 7.34 -7.70
CA SER A 132 19.84 6.52 -8.91
C SER A 132 19.61 7.31 -10.21
N GLY A 133 19.40 8.63 -10.12
CA GLY A 133 19.30 9.53 -11.27
C GLY A 133 17.88 9.80 -11.78
N PHE A 134 16.85 9.29 -11.11
CA PHE A 134 15.47 9.69 -11.42
C PHE A 134 15.20 11.09 -10.86
N THR A 135 14.48 11.89 -11.62
CA THR A 135 13.95 13.18 -11.14
C THR A 135 12.51 13.01 -10.66
N GLY A 136 12.02 13.89 -9.78
CA GLY A 136 10.68 13.76 -9.21
C GLY A 136 9.59 13.65 -10.28
N ASP A 137 9.67 14.41 -11.36
CA ASP A 137 8.77 14.40 -12.51
C ASP A 137 8.81 13.09 -13.33
N ARG A 138 9.73 12.18 -13.02
CA ARG A 138 9.86 10.83 -13.58
C ARG A 138 9.47 9.72 -12.60
N ILE A 139 9.05 10.08 -11.39
CA ILE A 139 8.64 9.14 -10.34
C ILE A 139 7.12 9.24 -10.15
N ILE A 140 6.44 8.11 -10.18
CA ILE A 140 5.03 7.96 -9.83
C ILE A 140 4.97 7.18 -8.52
N LEU A 141 4.19 7.62 -7.55
CA LEU A 141 3.90 6.81 -6.37
C LEU A 141 2.60 6.05 -6.58
N ALA A 142 2.61 4.76 -6.32
CA ALA A 142 1.41 3.92 -6.40
C ALA A 142 1.30 3.01 -5.17
N GLY A 143 0.09 2.84 -4.64
CA GLY A 143 -0.15 1.95 -3.50
C GLY A 143 -1.62 1.65 -3.29
N ASP A 144 -1.89 0.57 -2.57
CA ASP A 144 -3.23 0.15 -2.21
C ASP A 144 -3.40 0.06 -0.70
N SER A 145 -4.61 0.25 -0.18
CA SER A 145 -4.93 0.09 1.23
C SER A 145 -3.94 0.87 2.14
N ALA A 146 -3.24 0.22 3.07
CA ALA A 146 -2.18 0.82 3.88
C ALA A 146 -1.06 1.45 3.02
N GLY A 147 -0.68 0.79 1.91
CA GLY A 147 0.29 1.35 0.97
C GLY A 147 -0.20 2.63 0.28
N GLY A 148 -1.52 2.75 0.03
CA GLY A 148 -2.13 3.98 -0.47
C GLY A 148 -2.08 5.12 0.55
N GLY A 149 -2.34 4.83 1.83
CA GLY A 149 -2.12 5.80 2.92
C GLY A 149 -0.65 6.23 3.01
N LEU A 150 0.27 5.27 2.89
CA LEU A 150 1.71 5.53 2.92
C LEU A 150 2.19 6.40 1.74
N VAL A 151 1.62 6.21 0.53
CA VAL A 151 1.84 7.08 -0.64
C VAL A 151 1.51 8.53 -0.31
N LEU A 152 0.34 8.77 0.26
CA LEU A 152 -0.13 10.12 0.58
C LEU A 152 0.70 10.75 1.69
N ALA A 153 0.99 9.99 2.76
CA ALA A 153 1.86 10.43 3.85
C ALA A 153 3.26 10.80 3.35
N LEU A 154 3.85 9.97 2.47
CA LEU A 154 5.14 10.24 1.86
C LEU A 154 5.12 11.52 1.02
N ALA A 155 4.11 11.70 0.16
CA ALA A 155 3.99 12.90 -0.68
C ALA A 155 3.87 14.18 0.16
N MET A 156 3.08 14.16 1.23
CA MET A 156 2.97 15.27 2.18
C MET A 156 4.33 15.60 2.82
N TYR A 157 5.04 14.59 3.29
CA TYR A 157 6.37 14.78 3.88
C TYR A 157 7.38 15.35 2.87
N LEU A 158 7.40 14.85 1.63
CA LEU A 158 8.30 15.37 0.59
C LEU A 158 8.03 16.87 0.34
N ARG A 159 6.77 17.28 0.26
CA ARG A 159 6.37 18.69 0.16
C ARG A 159 6.86 19.50 1.36
N ASP A 160 6.61 19.01 2.57
CA ASP A 160 6.92 19.72 3.81
C ASP A 160 8.43 19.89 4.01
N GLN A 161 9.23 18.98 3.48
CA GLN A 161 10.69 19.07 3.48
C GLN A 161 11.28 19.76 2.24
N GLY A 162 10.45 20.27 1.33
CA GLY A 162 10.93 20.91 0.09
C GLY A 162 11.72 19.97 -0.81
N MET A 163 11.47 18.66 -0.73
CA MET A 163 12.08 17.67 -1.60
C MET A 163 11.40 17.63 -2.97
N PRO A 164 12.09 17.14 -4.03
CA PRO A 164 11.44 16.92 -5.31
C PRO A 164 10.17 16.10 -5.16
N LEU A 165 9.04 16.61 -5.66
CA LEU A 165 7.76 15.91 -5.61
C LEU A 165 7.64 14.90 -6.76
N PRO A 166 6.91 13.79 -6.57
CA PRO A 166 6.62 12.84 -7.64
C PRO A 166 5.71 13.48 -8.70
N GLN A 167 5.69 12.88 -9.88
CA GLN A 167 4.86 13.34 -11.02
C GLN A 167 3.37 13.26 -10.69
N LYS A 168 2.94 12.17 -10.04
CA LYS A 168 1.54 11.89 -9.65
C LYS A 168 1.46 10.80 -8.59
N LEU A 169 0.30 10.71 -7.94
CA LEU A 169 -0.03 9.69 -6.95
C LEU A 169 -1.18 8.83 -7.47
N ILE A 170 -1.08 7.51 -7.31
CA ILE A 170 -2.14 6.55 -7.66
C ILE A 170 -2.45 5.72 -6.42
N MET A 171 -3.64 5.86 -5.90
CA MET A 171 -4.07 5.21 -4.66
C MET A 171 -5.32 4.36 -4.90
N MET A 172 -5.23 3.09 -4.58
CA MET A 172 -6.33 2.13 -4.72
C MET A 172 -6.86 1.77 -3.34
N SER A 173 -8.11 2.12 -3.06
CA SER A 173 -8.73 1.89 -1.75
C SER A 173 -7.82 2.29 -0.59
N PRO A 174 -7.24 3.51 -0.58
CA PRO A 174 -6.23 3.88 0.40
C PRO A 174 -6.83 3.93 1.81
N TRP A 175 -6.04 3.46 2.79
CA TRP A 175 -6.38 3.59 4.20
C TRP A 175 -5.72 4.87 4.76
N THR A 176 -6.50 5.94 4.82
CA THR A 176 -6.02 7.28 5.17
C THR A 176 -6.47 7.75 6.55
N ASP A 177 -7.40 7.03 7.18
CA ASP A 177 -7.90 7.30 8.53
C ASP A 177 -7.82 6.06 9.44
N LEU A 178 -6.77 5.96 10.24
CA LEU A 178 -6.57 4.88 11.20
C LEU A 178 -7.48 5.00 12.43
N THR A 179 -8.29 6.06 12.54
CA THR A 179 -9.33 6.20 13.57
C THR A 179 -10.66 5.58 13.15
N ALA A 180 -10.81 5.20 11.88
CA ALA A 180 -12.04 4.65 11.30
C ALA A 180 -13.26 5.55 11.57
N SER A 181 -13.11 6.87 11.45
CA SER A 181 -14.15 7.85 11.81
C SER A 181 -15.17 8.09 10.69
N GLY A 182 -14.86 7.72 9.45
CA GLY A 182 -15.71 7.94 8.28
C GLY A 182 -17.01 7.12 8.30
N PRO A 183 -18.11 7.61 7.68
CA PRO A 183 -19.41 6.94 7.71
C PRO A 183 -19.41 5.54 7.07
N SER A 184 -18.60 5.31 6.03
CA SER A 184 -18.57 4.01 5.35
C SER A 184 -18.08 2.86 6.24
N TYR A 185 -17.35 3.13 7.31
CA TYR A 185 -16.96 2.12 8.29
C TYR A 185 -18.15 1.49 9.01
N GLN A 186 -19.28 2.19 9.08
CA GLN A 186 -20.54 1.69 9.63
C GLN A 186 -21.50 1.24 8.53
N GLU A 187 -21.69 2.06 7.50
CA GLU A 187 -22.66 1.84 6.44
C GLU A 187 -22.33 0.63 5.56
N ASN A 188 -21.05 0.36 5.36
CA ASN A 188 -20.56 -0.73 4.54
C ASN A 188 -20.06 -1.94 5.35
N TYR A 189 -20.18 -1.90 6.68
CA TYR A 189 -19.69 -2.98 7.55
C TYR A 189 -20.17 -4.37 7.14
N GLU A 190 -21.46 -4.52 6.82
CA GLU A 190 -22.04 -5.79 6.38
C GLU A 190 -21.87 -6.05 4.87
N LYS A 191 -21.54 -5.00 4.12
CA LYS A 191 -21.45 -5.08 2.64
C LYS A 191 -20.03 -5.43 2.19
N ASP A 192 -19.02 -4.91 2.86
CA ASP A 192 -17.61 -5.12 2.51
C ASP A 192 -17.21 -6.58 2.74
N PRO A 193 -16.87 -7.32 1.66
CA PRO A 193 -16.50 -8.74 1.79
C PRO A 193 -15.12 -8.94 2.42
N LEU A 194 -14.27 -7.92 2.40
CA LEU A 194 -12.90 -8.01 2.90
C LEU A 194 -12.79 -7.64 4.38
N PHE A 195 -13.41 -6.56 4.79
CA PHE A 195 -13.26 -5.99 6.14
C PHE A 195 -14.54 -6.01 6.97
N GLY A 196 -15.71 -6.22 6.39
CA GLY A 196 -17.00 -6.13 7.07
C GLY A 196 -17.13 -6.97 8.33
N ASN A 197 -16.57 -8.18 8.33
CA ASN A 197 -16.55 -9.06 9.50
C ASN A 197 -15.31 -8.88 10.38
N THR A 198 -14.43 -7.97 10.03
CA THR A 198 -13.12 -7.76 10.67
C THR A 198 -12.93 -6.33 11.15
N ARG A 199 -14.04 -5.60 11.41
CA ARG A 199 -14.00 -4.24 11.95
C ARG A 199 -13.08 -4.13 13.18
N GLU A 200 -13.11 -5.13 14.05
CA GLU A 200 -12.20 -5.20 15.19
C GLU A 200 -10.75 -5.45 14.77
N SER A 201 -10.49 -6.00 13.58
CA SER A 201 -9.13 -6.17 13.07
C SER A 201 -8.51 -4.86 12.56
N MET A 202 -9.30 -3.85 12.27
CA MET A 202 -8.77 -2.49 12.08
C MET A 202 -8.22 -1.90 13.38
N ILE A 203 -8.55 -2.47 14.53
CA ILE A 203 -7.89 -2.23 15.82
C ILE A 203 -6.40 -2.64 15.78
N TYR A 204 -5.98 -3.48 14.86
CA TYR A 204 -4.56 -3.81 14.65
C TYR A 204 -3.72 -2.61 14.20
N SER A 205 -4.34 -1.50 13.87
CA SER A 205 -3.65 -0.22 13.80
C SER A 205 -2.87 0.09 15.08
N GLY A 206 -3.33 -0.39 16.23
CA GLY A 206 -2.65 -0.22 17.52
C GLY A 206 -1.21 -0.77 17.52
N GLU A 207 -0.95 -1.87 16.84
CA GLU A 207 0.39 -2.42 16.70
C GLU A 207 1.27 -1.57 15.76
N TYR A 208 0.68 -1.02 14.71
CA TYR A 208 1.38 -0.10 13.80
C TYR A 208 1.67 1.24 14.46
N LEU A 209 0.74 1.75 15.29
CA LEU A 209 0.87 3.07 15.91
C LEU A 209 2.09 3.21 16.84
N GLY A 210 2.54 2.14 17.48
CA GLY A 210 3.72 2.20 18.35
C GLY A 210 3.63 3.24 19.47
N GLY A 211 2.42 3.55 19.94
CA GLY A 211 2.16 4.58 20.94
C GLY A 211 1.93 5.99 20.42
N HIS A 212 2.00 6.19 19.11
CA HIS A 212 1.69 7.47 18.45
C HIS A 212 0.19 7.71 18.33
N SER A 213 -0.21 8.96 18.18
CA SER A 213 -1.60 9.32 17.94
C SER A 213 -2.06 8.84 16.54
N PRO A 214 -3.21 8.15 16.42
CA PRO A 214 -3.73 7.80 15.12
C PRO A 214 -4.13 9.01 14.26
N LYS A 215 -4.17 10.22 14.83
CA LYS A 215 -4.46 11.46 14.10
C LYS A 215 -3.21 12.19 13.61
N GLU A 216 -2.02 11.64 13.81
CA GLU A 216 -0.81 12.24 13.23
C GLU A 216 -0.89 12.19 11.69
N PRO A 217 -0.62 13.31 10.98
CA PRO A 217 -0.82 13.40 9.52
C PRO A 217 0.01 12.40 8.71
N TYR A 218 1.16 11.96 9.21
CA TYR A 218 1.98 10.94 8.51
C TYR A 218 1.59 9.50 8.88
N ILE A 219 0.63 9.32 9.80
CA ILE A 219 0.00 8.05 10.14
C ILE A 219 -1.36 7.95 9.45
N SER A 220 -2.20 8.95 9.66
CA SER A 220 -3.51 9.09 9.01
C SER A 220 -3.52 10.36 8.15
N PRO A 221 -3.14 10.25 6.88
CA PRO A 221 -3.01 11.40 6.00
C PRO A 221 -4.28 12.23 5.84
N LEU A 222 -5.44 11.65 6.08
CA LEU A 222 -6.72 12.36 6.06
C LEU A 222 -6.74 13.60 6.97
N PHE A 223 -5.96 13.60 8.05
CA PHE A 223 -5.87 14.74 8.98
C PHE A 223 -4.79 15.76 8.60
N GLY A 224 -4.16 15.59 7.42
CA GLY A 224 -3.13 16.47 6.92
C GLY A 224 -3.63 17.51 5.94
N ASP A 225 -2.70 18.34 5.45
CA ASP A 225 -2.94 19.31 4.40
C ASP A 225 -2.52 18.76 3.03
N PHE A 226 -3.44 18.73 2.06
CA PHE A 226 -3.21 18.23 0.71
C PHE A 226 -2.84 19.34 -0.29
N SER A 227 -2.76 20.58 0.16
CA SER A 227 -2.38 21.68 -0.71
C SER A 227 -0.98 21.47 -1.32
N LYS A 228 -0.82 21.86 -2.58
CA LYS A 228 0.44 21.75 -3.33
C LYS A 228 0.98 20.32 -3.52
N LEU A 229 0.16 19.31 -3.33
CA LEU A 229 0.51 17.95 -3.71
C LEU A 229 0.39 17.75 -5.23
N PRO A 230 1.09 16.75 -5.80
CA PRO A 230 0.94 16.39 -7.21
C PRO A 230 -0.48 15.93 -7.55
N PRO A 231 -0.86 15.85 -8.84
CA PRO A 231 -2.12 15.25 -9.25
C PRO A 231 -2.31 13.86 -8.64
N MET A 232 -3.52 13.59 -8.14
CA MET A 232 -3.87 12.37 -7.42
C MET A 232 -5.00 11.64 -8.14
N LEU A 233 -4.90 10.31 -8.18
CA LEU A 233 -5.97 9.41 -8.59
C LEU A 233 -6.36 8.53 -7.40
N PHE A 234 -7.62 8.62 -6.98
CA PHE A 234 -8.24 7.70 -6.05
C PHE A 234 -9.14 6.72 -6.81
N GLN A 235 -8.99 5.43 -6.52
CA GLN A 235 -9.88 4.38 -7.01
C GLN A 235 -10.37 3.58 -5.81
N VAL A 236 -11.67 3.48 -5.61
CA VAL A 236 -12.27 2.79 -4.48
C VAL A 236 -13.60 2.13 -4.87
N GLY A 237 -13.93 1.02 -4.27
CA GLY A 237 -15.21 0.35 -4.48
C GLY A 237 -16.33 0.95 -3.60
N GLY A 238 -17.52 1.14 -4.18
CA GLY A 238 -18.65 1.78 -3.50
C GLY A 238 -19.23 1.02 -2.30
N ILE A 239 -18.81 -0.22 -2.05
CA ILE A 239 -19.22 -1.04 -0.90
C ILE A 239 -18.09 -1.28 0.09
N GLU A 240 -16.94 -0.67 -0.11
CA GLU A 240 -15.79 -0.81 0.79
C GLU A 240 -15.94 0.04 2.05
N MET A 241 -15.42 -0.44 3.16
CA MET A 241 -15.34 0.33 4.41
C MET A 241 -14.40 1.54 4.27
N LEU A 242 -13.41 1.45 3.39
CA LEU A 242 -12.46 2.53 3.09
C LEU A 242 -13.01 3.58 2.09
N LEU A 243 -14.29 3.51 1.72
CA LEU A 243 -14.89 4.47 0.79
C LEU A 243 -14.80 5.91 1.28
N SER A 244 -15.10 6.15 2.56
CA SER A 244 -15.02 7.48 3.17
C SER A 244 -13.62 8.06 3.14
N ASP A 245 -12.59 7.23 3.30
CA ASP A 245 -11.19 7.63 3.28
C ASP A 245 -10.83 8.30 1.95
N SER A 246 -11.30 7.70 0.85
CA SER A 246 -11.07 8.25 -0.48
C SER A 246 -11.91 9.49 -0.77
N ILE A 247 -13.21 9.50 -0.39
CA ILE A 247 -14.11 10.63 -0.64
C ILE A 247 -13.70 11.87 0.18
N SER A 248 -13.27 11.67 1.44
CA SER A 248 -12.88 12.79 2.30
C SER A 248 -11.47 13.33 2.00
N ALA A 249 -10.69 12.61 1.21
CA ALA A 249 -9.37 13.03 0.74
C ALA A 249 -9.41 13.73 -0.64
N GLU A 250 -10.58 13.81 -1.29
CA GLU A 250 -10.82 14.53 -2.55
C GLU A 250 -10.97 16.04 -2.29
#